data_550d52aab3251da7a1b4b3c303c56985
#
_entry.id   550d52aab3251da7a1b4b3c303c56985
#
_cell.length_a   1.000
_cell.length_b   1.000
_cell.length_c   1.000
_cell.angle_alpha   90.00
_cell.angle_beta   90.00
_cell.angle_gamma   90.00
#
_symmetry.space_group_name_H-M   'P 1'
#
loop_
_entity.id
_entity.type
_entity.pdbx_description
1 polymer ?
#
loop_
_entity_poly.entity_id
_entity_poly.type
_entity_poly.pdbx_seq_one_letter_code
_entity_poly.pdbx_strand_id
1 'polypeptide(L)'
;LVVEQTRALWAAWEKAGLLPLVLSWAGSWNPRLVRGGSTLSRHAYAVSWDVNAAWNPLGKAPAPRGAKGSVMELVPLAVEHGYTWGGAWKRPDGMHVEAVRAI
;
A
#
# COMPACT_ATOMS: atom_id res chain seq x y z
N LEU A 1 -7.51 -11.70 -9.01
CA LEU A 1 -6.51 -10.76 -9.46
C LEU A 1 -5.94 -9.98 -8.28
N VAL A 2 -6.57 -8.85 -7.92
CA VAL A 2 -6.04 -7.99 -6.87
C VAL A 2 -6.13 -8.66 -5.51
N VAL A 3 -7.18 -9.45 -5.26
CA VAL A 3 -7.32 -10.18 -4.01
C VAL A 3 -6.19 -11.19 -3.84
N GLU A 4 -5.82 -11.89 -4.91
CA GLU A 4 -4.72 -12.85 -4.85
C GLU A 4 -3.38 -12.17 -4.70
N GLN A 5 -3.21 -11.02 -5.36
CA GLN A 5 -2.03 -10.20 -5.22
C GLN A 5 -1.87 -9.72 -3.77
N THR A 6 -2.97 -9.30 -3.15
CA THR A 6 -2.98 -8.88 -1.76
C THR A 6 -2.61 -10.03 -0.83
N ARG A 7 -3.20 -11.21 -1.05
CA ARG A 7 -2.84 -12.39 -0.26
C ARG A 7 -1.37 -12.74 -0.37
N ALA A 8 -0.83 -12.67 -1.59
CA ALA A 8 0.57 -12.97 -1.83
C ALA A 8 1.48 -12.02 -1.06
N LEU A 9 1.13 -10.74 -1.03
CA LEU A 9 1.90 -9.75 -0.28
C LEU A 9 1.86 -10.03 1.22
N TRP A 10 0.68 -10.27 1.76
CA TRP A 10 0.56 -10.56 3.20
C TRP A 10 1.30 -11.84 3.58
N ALA A 11 1.26 -12.86 2.72
CA ALA A 11 2.03 -14.09 2.95
C ALA A 11 3.53 -13.82 2.92
N ALA A 12 3.99 -12.94 2.03
CA ALA A 12 5.40 -12.57 1.97
C ALA A 12 5.82 -11.81 3.23
N TRP A 13 4.99 -10.91 3.73
CA TRP A 13 5.26 -10.21 4.99
C TRP A 13 5.34 -11.20 6.17
N GLU A 14 4.42 -12.16 6.22
CA GLU A 14 4.42 -13.18 7.27
C GLU A 14 5.70 -14.00 7.23
N LYS A 15 6.07 -14.47 6.04
CA LYS A 15 7.27 -15.26 5.85
C LYS A 15 8.53 -14.50 6.24
N ALA A 16 8.56 -13.20 6.00
CA ALA A 16 9.69 -12.34 6.36
C ALA A 16 9.68 -11.90 7.83
N GLY A 17 8.65 -12.28 8.61
CA GLY A 17 8.55 -11.90 10.01
C GLY A 17 8.13 -10.45 10.22
N LEU A 18 7.48 -9.83 9.23
CA LEU A 18 7.16 -8.41 9.27
C LEU A 18 5.73 -8.09 9.75
N LEU A 19 4.87 -9.09 9.90
CA LEU A 19 3.49 -8.83 10.34
C LEU A 19 3.37 -8.07 11.66
N PRO A 20 4.26 -8.27 12.66
CA PRO A 20 4.18 -7.48 13.88
C PRO A 20 4.33 -5.97 13.68
N LEU A 21 4.89 -5.56 12.53
CA LEU A 21 5.03 -4.13 12.20
C LEU A 21 3.71 -3.52 11.73
N VAL A 22 2.73 -4.32 11.35
CA VAL A 22 1.40 -3.84 10.96
C VAL A 22 0.58 -3.65 12.23
N LEU A 23 0.51 -2.40 12.69
CA LEU A 23 -0.19 -2.05 13.92
C LEU A 23 -1.65 -1.71 13.68
N SER A 24 -1.96 -1.19 12.50
CA SER A 24 -3.34 -0.91 12.08
C SER A 24 -3.45 -1.04 10.58
N TRP A 25 -4.62 -1.35 10.09
CA TRP A 25 -4.86 -1.52 8.68
C TRP A 25 -6.31 -1.17 8.35
N ALA A 26 -6.49 -0.37 7.30
CA ALA A 26 -7.82 -0.04 6.79
C ALA A 26 -7.77 -0.14 5.27
N GLY A 27 -8.49 -1.10 4.72
CA GLY A 27 -8.50 -1.32 3.30
C GLY A 27 -9.64 -0.58 2.62
N SER A 28 -9.41 -0.18 1.39
CA SER A 28 -10.45 0.33 0.52
C SER A 28 -10.28 -0.22 -0.87
N TRP A 29 -11.39 -0.31 -1.59
CA TRP A 29 -11.40 -0.77 -2.95
C TRP A 29 -12.24 0.20 -3.76
N ASN A 30 -11.60 0.86 -4.73
CA ASN A 30 -12.25 1.90 -5.52
C ASN A 30 -12.11 1.58 -7.01
N PRO A 31 -13.20 1.24 -7.70
CA PRO A 31 -13.15 1.14 -9.14
C PRO A 31 -12.96 2.52 -9.74
N ARG A 32 -12.16 2.61 -10.80
CA ARG A 32 -11.88 3.86 -11.49
C ARG A 32 -12.01 3.68 -12.98
N LEU A 33 -12.36 4.77 -13.66
CA LEU A 33 -12.30 4.80 -15.11
C LEU A 33 -10.85 4.88 -15.55
N VAL A 34 -10.57 4.31 -16.72
CA VAL A 34 -9.26 4.48 -17.35
C VAL A 34 -9.04 5.97 -17.58
N ARG A 35 -7.83 6.44 -17.25
CA ARG A 35 -7.48 7.84 -17.39
C ARG A 35 -7.73 8.30 -18.83
N GLY A 36 -8.53 9.36 -18.97
CA GLY A 36 -8.89 9.90 -20.28
C GLY A 36 -9.96 9.10 -21.01
N GLY A 37 -10.48 8.03 -20.40
CA GLY A 37 -11.48 7.18 -21.01
C GLY A 37 -12.80 7.19 -20.25
N SER A 38 -13.81 6.63 -20.87
CA SER A 38 -15.14 6.49 -20.27
C SER A 38 -15.46 5.04 -19.94
N THR A 39 -14.55 4.11 -20.20
CA THR A 39 -14.78 2.69 -19.96
C THR A 39 -13.87 2.18 -18.85
N LEU A 40 -14.37 1.20 -18.10
CA LEU A 40 -13.57 0.48 -17.13
C LEU A 40 -12.74 -0.57 -17.84
N SER A 41 -11.50 -0.73 -17.37
CA SER A 41 -10.65 -1.85 -17.75
C SER A 41 -10.30 -2.61 -16.48
N ARG A 42 -9.67 -3.78 -16.63
CA ARG A 42 -9.18 -4.51 -15.46
C ARG A 42 -8.09 -3.76 -14.71
N HIS A 43 -7.49 -2.74 -15.33
CA HIS A 43 -6.51 -1.89 -14.69
C HIS A 43 -7.14 -0.66 -14.02
N ALA A 44 -8.45 -0.47 -14.21
CA ALA A 44 -9.17 0.65 -13.62
C ALA A 44 -9.56 0.40 -12.16
N TYR A 45 -9.35 -0.81 -11.66
CA TYR A 45 -9.67 -1.15 -10.28
C TYR A 45 -8.42 -1.03 -9.43
N ALA A 46 -8.45 -0.12 -8.49
CA ALA A 46 -7.37 0.08 -7.56
C ALA A 46 -7.79 -0.42 -6.18
N VAL A 47 -6.89 -1.13 -5.52
CA VAL A 47 -7.04 -1.49 -4.11
C VAL A 47 -5.98 -0.71 -3.37
N SER A 48 -6.40 0.02 -2.37
CA SER A 48 -5.50 0.78 -1.53
C SER A 48 -5.76 0.48 -0.07
N TRP A 49 -4.71 0.60 0.73
CA TRP A 49 -4.79 0.42 2.18
C TRP A 49 -4.09 1.56 2.87
N ASP A 50 -4.59 1.87 4.05
CA ASP A 50 -3.87 2.74 4.96
C ASP A 50 -3.30 1.85 6.07
N VAL A 51 -1.98 1.82 6.17
CA VAL A 51 -1.26 1.02 7.14
C VAL A 51 -0.62 1.95 8.16
N ASN A 52 -0.85 1.67 9.44
CA ASN A 52 -0.28 2.46 10.53
C ASN A 52 -0.55 3.95 10.38
N ALA A 53 -1.79 4.30 10.09
CA ALA A 53 -2.20 5.68 9.79
C ALA A 53 -1.88 6.66 10.91
N ALA A 54 -2.04 6.25 12.16
CA ALA A 54 -1.81 7.14 13.29
C ALA A 54 -0.36 7.62 13.39
N TRP A 55 0.58 6.85 12.84
CA TRP A 55 2.01 7.18 12.87
C TRP A 55 2.52 7.80 11.57
N ASN A 56 1.69 7.81 10.52
CA ASN A 56 2.08 8.24 9.19
C ASN A 56 1.02 9.17 8.59
N PRO A 57 0.68 10.29 9.25
CA PRO A 57 -0.38 11.16 8.75
C PRO A 57 -0.04 11.83 7.43
N LEU A 58 -1.07 12.06 6.62
CA LEU A 58 -0.93 12.72 5.33
C LEU A 58 -0.24 14.07 5.46
N GLY A 59 0.71 14.34 4.58
CA GLY A 59 1.42 15.60 4.52
C GLY A 59 2.58 15.72 5.50
N LYS A 60 2.82 14.70 6.31
CA LYS A 60 3.94 14.66 7.25
C LYS A 60 4.98 13.64 6.81
N ALA A 61 6.21 13.81 7.24
CA ALA A 61 7.23 12.81 6.98
C ALA A 61 6.82 11.47 7.60
N PRO A 62 6.99 10.35 6.88
CA PRO A 62 6.67 9.05 7.42
C PRO A 62 7.52 8.71 8.64
N ALA A 63 7.00 7.86 9.52
CA ALA A 63 7.76 7.37 10.66
C ALA A 63 9.07 6.74 10.16
N PRO A 64 10.20 7.09 10.73
CA PRO A 64 11.49 6.58 10.25
C PRO A 64 11.63 5.09 10.52
N ARG A 65 12.49 4.44 9.74
CA ARG A 65 12.79 3.01 9.89
C ARG A 65 13.18 2.72 11.33
N GLY A 66 12.57 1.67 11.88
CA GLY A 66 12.82 1.26 13.25
C GLY A 66 11.96 1.95 14.30
N ALA A 67 11.26 3.02 13.95
CA ALA A 67 10.34 3.68 14.88
C ALA A 67 9.01 2.93 14.93
N LYS A 68 8.30 3.05 16.05
CA LYS A 68 6.97 2.48 16.16
C LYS A 68 6.07 3.04 15.07
N GLY A 69 5.35 2.16 14.39
CA GLY A 69 4.45 2.56 13.31
C GLY A 69 5.11 2.75 11.96
N SER A 70 6.43 2.61 11.86
CA SER A 70 7.10 2.68 10.56
C SER A 70 6.58 1.60 9.62
N VAL A 71 6.40 1.96 8.34
CA VAL A 71 6.04 1.01 7.29
C VAL A 71 7.20 0.78 6.34
N MET A 72 8.35 1.41 6.58
CA MET A 72 9.47 1.34 5.65
C MET A 72 9.97 -0.08 5.40
N GLU A 73 9.94 -0.95 6.40
CA GLU A 73 10.33 -2.35 6.23
C GLU A 73 9.34 -3.15 5.41
N LEU A 74 8.09 -2.66 5.32
CA LEU A 74 7.02 -3.32 4.56
C LEU A 74 7.05 -2.94 3.08
N VAL A 75 7.63 -1.79 2.75
CA VAL A 75 7.56 -1.21 1.39
C VAL A 75 8.24 -2.05 0.32
N PRO A 76 9.45 -2.59 0.52
CA PRO A 76 10.12 -3.34 -0.55
C PRO A 76 9.29 -4.51 -1.08
N LEU A 77 8.69 -5.30 -0.20
CA LEU A 77 7.85 -6.42 -0.63
C LEU A 77 6.56 -5.93 -1.29
N ALA A 78 6.00 -4.82 -0.80
CA ALA A 78 4.82 -4.24 -1.43
C ALA A 78 5.12 -3.82 -2.86
N VAL A 79 6.22 -3.13 -3.10
CA VAL A 79 6.63 -2.72 -4.45
C VAL A 79 6.85 -3.95 -5.33
N GLU A 80 7.49 -4.97 -4.81
CA GLU A 80 7.73 -6.22 -5.52
C GLU A 80 6.43 -6.89 -5.95
N HIS A 81 5.37 -6.72 -5.16
CA HIS A 81 4.06 -7.28 -5.44
C HIS A 81 3.13 -6.35 -6.20
N GLY A 82 3.66 -5.29 -6.82
CA GLY A 82 2.88 -4.42 -7.68
C GLY A 82 2.18 -3.27 -7.01
N TYR A 83 2.62 -2.88 -5.81
CA TYR A 83 2.08 -1.75 -5.08
C TYR A 83 3.01 -0.56 -5.13
N THR A 84 2.46 0.62 -4.89
CA THR A 84 3.25 1.83 -4.66
C THR A 84 2.95 2.38 -3.28
N TRP A 85 3.92 3.08 -2.71
CA TRP A 85 3.82 3.67 -1.38
C TRP A 85 3.81 5.20 -1.49
N GLY A 86 2.87 5.84 -0.80
CA GLY A 86 2.71 7.28 -0.85
C GLY A 86 3.73 8.07 -0.06
N GLY A 87 4.53 7.40 0.78
CA GLY A 87 5.51 8.11 1.62
C GLY A 87 6.61 8.83 0.85
N ALA A 88 6.84 8.44 -0.40
CA ALA A 88 7.84 9.08 -1.26
C ALA A 88 7.25 10.15 -2.17
N TRP A 89 5.97 10.42 -2.08
CA TRP A 89 5.32 11.43 -2.91
C TRP A 89 5.72 12.84 -2.47
N LYS A 90 5.56 13.81 -3.38
CA LYS A 90 5.85 15.21 -3.11
C LYS A 90 5.10 15.69 -1.86
N ARG A 91 3.82 15.34 -1.75
CA ARG A 91 3.07 15.48 -0.51
C ARG A 91 2.99 14.08 0.11
N PRO A 92 3.80 13.79 1.12
CA PRO A 92 3.89 12.43 1.65
C PRO A 92 2.55 11.90 2.16
N ASP A 93 2.30 10.63 1.87
CA ASP A 93 1.15 9.90 2.39
C ASP A 93 1.67 8.54 2.87
N GLY A 94 2.34 8.56 4.00
CA GLY A 94 3.09 7.41 4.50
C GLY A 94 2.24 6.22 4.90
N MET A 95 0.95 6.43 5.11
CA MET A 95 0.03 5.32 5.42
C MET A 95 -0.47 4.62 4.16
N HIS A 96 -0.39 5.28 3.00
CA HIS A 96 -1.07 4.83 1.79
C HIS A 96 -0.24 3.86 0.97
N VAL A 97 -0.82 2.69 0.69
CA VAL A 97 -0.24 1.68 -0.20
C VAL A 97 -1.31 1.32 -1.22
N GLU A 98 -0.97 1.39 -2.48
CA GLU A 98 -1.94 1.25 -3.57
C GLU A 98 -1.41 0.28 -4.63
N ALA A 99 -2.29 -0.62 -5.10
CA ALA A 99 -1.95 -1.50 -6.21
C ALA A 99 -1.91 -0.70 -7.51
N VAL A 100 -0.80 -0.75 -8.21
CA VAL A 100 -0.61 0.02 -9.47
C VAL A 100 -0.42 -0.86 -10.68
N ARG A 101 -0.24 -2.17 -10.48
CA ARG A 101 -0.17 -3.13 -11.59
C ARG A 101 -0.58 -4.51 -11.08
N ALA A 102 -1.12 -5.31 -11.99
CA ALA A 102 -1.42 -6.70 -11.70
C ALA A 102 -0.14 -7.53 -11.78
N ILE A 103 -0.04 -8.49 -10.90
CA ILE A 103 1.07 -9.45 -10.90
C ILE A 103 0.55 -10.81 -11.35
#